data_9f9f7ace766e54e04cb206720472976d
#
_entry.id   9f9f7ace766e54e04cb206720472976d
#
_cell.length_a   1.000
_cell.length_b   1.000
_cell.length_c   1.000
_cell.angle_alpha   90.00
_cell.angle_beta   90.00
_cell.angle_gamma   90.00
#
_symmetry.space_group_name_H-M   'P 1'
#
loop_
_entity.id
_entity.type
_entity.pdbx_description
1 polymer ?
#
loop_
_entity_poly.entity_id
_entity_poly.type
_entity_poly.pdbx_seq_one_letter_code
_entity_poly.pdbx_strand_id
1 'polypeptide(L)'
;MLRLLIALMALAAVLFAGTAGARDEATVRKSAEVFVGEDMKIEGITRAGFLGLWEVRIATPEGTRLLYTNDDATHFIVGSVFEANTQTDLTEQRMRRLNAVRFADLPLNQAFKIVRGKGTRQFAYFSDPRCPYCKKFDQELVKMDDVTVHVFMLPIISPESGPLARAVWCSPDRAKAWLDLTLNNVTPTASGTCPNPIEKNLELGKKFRVNGTPTLIFVDGQRMSGWRPAPQLSKLLDEAQAKKQ
;
A
#
# COMPACT_ATOMS: atom_id res chain seq x y z
N MET A 1 60.55 16.64 21.22
CA MET A 1 60.30 15.41 20.43
C MET A 1 59.14 14.60 20.96
N LEU A 2 58.91 14.49 22.26
CA LEU A 2 57.82 13.68 22.83
C LEU A 2 56.41 14.20 22.54
N ARG A 3 56.20 15.53 22.44
CA ARG A 3 54.88 16.15 22.12
C ARG A 3 54.43 15.98 20.65
N LEU A 4 55.38 15.77 19.74
CA LEU A 4 55.09 15.59 18.31
C LEU A 4 54.64 14.12 18.02
N LEU A 5 55.10 13.16 18.79
CA LEU A 5 54.72 11.74 18.67
C LEU A 5 53.29 11.49 19.18
N ILE A 6 52.85 12.21 20.23
CA ILE A 6 51.50 12.08 20.79
C ILE A 6 50.45 12.66 19.81
N ALA A 7 50.78 13.74 19.09
CA ALA A 7 49.88 14.33 18.10
C ALA A 7 49.69 13.44 16.85
N LEU A 8 50.70 12.68 16.44
CA LEU A 8 50.61 11.75 15.31
C LEU A 8 49.81 10.49 15.65
N MET A 9 49.84 10.01 16.90
CA MET A 9 49.01 8.87 17.35
C MET A 9 47.51 9.24 17.47
N ALA A 10 47.17 10.48 17.85
CA ALA A 10 45.79 10.93 17.95
C ALA A 10 45.12 11.09 16.56
N LEU A 11 45.89 11.43 15.53
CA LEU A 11 45.37 11.59 14.15
C LEU A 11 45.11 10.25 13.45
N ALA A 12 45.86 9.17 13.83
CA ALA A 12 45.65 7.83 13.28
C ALA A 12 44.38 7.12 13.83
N ALA A 13 43.95 7.48 15.05
CA ALA A 13 42.77 6.88 15.68
C ALA A 13 41.43 7.36 15.11
N VAL A 14 41.40 8.56 14.50
CA VAL A 14 40.14 9.15 13.94
C VAL A 14 39.78 8.58 12.57
N LEU A 15 40.72 7.97 11.84
CA LEU A 15 40.49 7.42 10.50
C LEU A 15 39.89 5.98 10.51
N PHE A 16 39.85 5.30 11.68
CA PHE A 16 39.32 3.94 11.75
C PHE A 16 37.86 3.80 12.22
N ALA A 17 37.20 4.88 12.66
CA ALA A 17 35.85 4.82 13.19
C ALA A 17 34.73 4.82 12.13
N GLY A 18 35.08 4.97 10.84
CA GLY A 18 34.10 5.19 9.77
C GLY A 18 33.70 3.93 8.95
N THR A 19 34.29 2.77 9.18
CA THR A 19 34.16 1.63 8.24
C THR A 19 33.38 0.43 8.76
N ALA A 20 33.04 0.36 10.02
CA ALA A 20 32.33 -0.79 10.60
C ALA A 20 30.90 -0.90 10.03
N GLY A 21 30.13 0.20 9.99
CA GLY A 21 28.74 0.18 9.53
C GLY A 21 28.58 -0.16 8.05
N ALA A 22 29.53 0.29 7.19
CA ALA A 22 29.46 0.02 5.75
C ALA A 22 29.82 -1.46 5.42
N ARG A 23 30.72 -2.07 6.20
CA ARG A 23 31.05 -3.49 6.01
C ARG A 23 29.91 -4.40 6.40
N ASP A 24 29.20 -4.07 7.45
CA ASP A 24 28.06 -4.84 7.94
C ASP A 24 26.90 -4.82 6.96
N GLU A 25 26.55 -3.65 6.38
CA GLU A 25 25.51 -3.55 5.34
C GLU A 25 25.88 -4.34 4.08
N ALA A 26 27.13 -4.28 3.63
CA ALA A 26 27.59 -5.00 2.44
C ALA A 26 27.51 -6.53 2.64
N THR A 27 27.86 -7.01 3.83
CA THR A 27 27.74 -8.42 4.21
C THR A 27 26.27 -8.85 4.22
N VAL A 28 25.39 -8.05 4.84
CA VAL A 28 23.96 -8.31 4.87
C VAL A 28 23.38 -8.34 3.45
N ARG A 29 23.77 -7.39 2.59
CA ARG A 29 23.31 -7.32 1.20
C ARG A 29 23.66 -8.58 0.42
N LYS A 30 24.93 -8.99 0.47
CA LYS A 30 25.41 -10.18 -0.24
C LYS A 30 24.67 -11.45 0.21
N SER A 31 24.50 -11.63 1.51
CA SER A 31 23.77 -12.80 2.04
C SER A 31 22.29 -12.74 1.70
N ALA A 32 21.68 -11.55 1.74
CA ALA A 32 20.27 -11.36 1.40
C ALA A 32 20.01 -11.63 -0.10
N GLU A 33 20.90 -11.20 -1.00
CA GLU A 33 20.80 -11.48 -2.45
C GLU A 33 20.83 -13.00 -2.72
N VAL A 34 21.70 -13.75 -2.02
CA VAL A 34 21.72 -15.21 -2.13
C VAL A 34 20.43 -15.83 -1.57
N PHE A 35 19.91 -15.30 -0.45
CA PHE A 35 18.72 -15.86 0.20
C PHE A 35 17.44 -15.62 -0.60
N VAL A 36 17.25 -14.43 -1.17
CA VAL A 36 16.02 -14.08 -1.91
C VAL A 36 16.04 -14.55 -3.37
N GLY A 37 17.23 -14.83 -3.94
CA GLY A 37 17.41 -15.21 -5.32
C GLY A 37 17.36 -14.05 -6.31
N GLU A 38 17.62 -14.35 -7.59
CA GLU A 38 17.77 -13.34 -8.66
C GLU A 38 16.45 -12.63 -9.03
N ASP A 39 15.31 -13.26 -8.76
CA ASP A 39 13.99 -12.75 -9.11
C ASP A 39 13.50 -11.64 -8.20
N MET A 40 14.15 -11.41 -7.05
CA MET A 40 13.73 -10.43 -6.06
C MET A 40 14.75 -9.30 -5.92
N LYS A 41 14.27 -8.06 -5.98
CA LYS A 41 15.11 -6.87 -5.84
C LYS A 41 15.15 -6.39 -4.40
N ILE A 42 16.36 -6.22 -3.86
CA ILE A 42 16.57 -5.54 -2.57
C ILE A 42 16.44 -4.02 -2.78
N GLU A 43 15.45 -3.41 -2.13
CA GLU A 43 15.16 -1.97 -2.18
C GLU A 43 16.00 -1.17 -1.16
N GLY A 44 16.43 -1.83 -0.08
CA GLY A 44 17.27 -1.19 0.93
C GLY A 44 17.51 -2.08 2.14
N ILE A 45 18.53 -1.69 2.90
CA ILE A 45 18.93 -2.37 4.13
C ILE A 45 19.17 -1.29 5.19
N THR A 46 18.60 -1.47 6.37
CA THR A 46 18.72 -0.53 7.49
C THR A 46 18.64 -1.28 8.82
N ARG A 47 19.05 -0.64 9.93
CA ARG A 47 18.79 -1.20 11.26
C ARG A 47 17.30 -1.19 11.56
N ALA A 48 16.79 -2.29 12.12
CA ALA A 48 15.36 -2.46 12.41
C ALA A 48 14.86 -1.60 13.60
N GLY A 49 15.76 -1.10 14.43
CA GLY A 49 15.41 -0.33 15.63
C GLY A 49 14.98 -1.18 16.83
N PHE A 50 14.99 -2.51 16.71
CA PHE A 50 14.69 -3.47 17.77
C PHE A 50 15.59 -4.73 17.63
N LEU A 51 15.83 -5.42 18.74
CA LEU A 51 16.57 -6.70 18.83
C LEU A 51 17.95 -6.70 18.15
N GLY A 52 18.53 -5.55 17.83
CA GLY A 52 19.80 -5.45 17.12
C GLY A 52 19.77 -5.98 15.67
N LEU A 53 18.59 -6.23 15.11
CA LEU A 53 18.45 -6.83 13.78
C LEU A 53 18.64 -5.80 12.65
N TRP A 54 18.99 -6.31 11.49
CA TRP A 54 18.86 -5.60 10.22
C TRP A 54 17.49 -5.83 9.60
N GLU A 55 16.92 -4.78 9.03
CA GLU A 55 15.73 -4.79 8.16
C GLU A 55 16.20 -4.82 6.71
N VAL A 56 15.81 -5.85 5.97
CA VAL A 56 16.02 -5.98 4.52
C VAL A 56 14.69 -5.79 3.81
N ARG A 57 14.59 -4.77 2.97
CA ARG A 57 13.41 -4.46 2.17
C ARG A 57 13.54 -5.10 0.80
N ILE A 58 12.57 -5.92 0.43
CA ILE A 58 12.51 -6.57 -0.87
C ILE A 58 11.28 -6.12 -1.65
N ALA A 59 11.45 -5.87 -2.96
CA ALA A 59 10.34 -5.59 -3.86
C ALA A 59 9.65 -6.89 -4.24
N THR A 60 8.34 -6.94 -4.06
CA THR A 60 7.47 -7.99 -4.58
C THR A 60 6.37 -7.39 -5.47
N PRO A 61 5.66 -8.18 -6.28
CA PRO A 61 4.52 -7.68 -7.05
C PRO A 61 3.46 -6.99 -6.18
N GLU A 62 3.26 -7.46 -4.94
CA GLU A 62 2.27 -6.93 -3.99
C GLU A 62 2.75 -5.69 -3.24
N GLY A 63 4.03 -5.35 -3.33
CA GLY A 63 4.64 -4.22 -2.63
C GLY A 63 5.94 -4.59 -1.94
N THR A 64 6.42 -3.70 -1.08
CA THR A 64 7.61 -3.95 -0.27
C THR A 64 7.30 -4.96 0.82
N ARG A 65 8.16 -5.98 0.96
CA ARG A 65 8.18 -6.95 2.06
C ARG A 65 9.43 -6.76 2.90
N LEU A 66 9.37 -7.25 4.14
CA LEU A 66 10.46 -7.15 5.10
C LEU A 66 10.99 -8.54 5.46
N LEU A 67 12.31 -8.63 5.52
CA LEU A 67 13.05 -9.70 6.17
C LEU A 67 13.89 -9.07 7.27
N TYR A 68 14.21 -9.85 8.29
CA TYR A 68 15.15 -9.44 9.32
C TYR A 68 16.33 -10.41 9.37
N THR A 69 17.51 -9.93 9.77
CA THR A 69 18.68 -10.77 9.92
C THR A 69 19.58 -10.28 11.05
N ASN A 70 20.38 -11.18 11.60
CA ASN A 70 21.43 -10.86 12.55
C ASN A 70 22.63 -10.14 11.89
N ASP A 71 23.56 -9.66 12.68
CA ASP A 71 24.73 -8.89 12.21
C ASP A 71 25.58 -9.66 11.18
N ASP A 72 25.76 -10.96 11.39
CA ASP A 72 26.55 -11.81 10.49
C ASP A 72 25.79 -12.28 9.26
N ALA A 73 24.50 -11.91 9.14
CA ALA A 73 23.60 -12.33 8.07
C ALA A 73 23.58 -13.85 7.83
N THR A 74 23.69 -14.61 8.91
CA THR A 74 23.67 -16.08 8.88
C THR A 74 22.29 -16.67 9.04
N HIS A 75 21.32 -15.89 9.54
CA HIS A 75 19.95 -16.33 9.76
C HIS A 75 18.97 -15.25 9.30
N PHE A 76 17.95 -15.65 8.53
CA PHE A 76 16.89 -14.77 8.10
C PHE A 76 15.57 -15.13 8.78
N ILE A 77 14.86 -14.10 9.24
CA ILE A 77 13.51 -14.20 9.82
C ILE A 77 12.54 -13.70 8.76
N VAL A 78 11.62 -14.58 8.35
CA VAL A 78 10.49 -14.27 7.47
C VAL A 78 9.23 -14.33 8.32
N GLY A 79 8.66 -13.17 8.66
CA GLY A 79 7.49 -13.12 9.55
C GLY A 79 7.36 -11.79 10.25
N SER A 80 6.45 -11.76 11.23
CA SER A 80 6.16 -10.55 12.02
C SER A 80 6.86 -10.56 13.37
N VAL A 81 7.30 -9.37 13.79
CA VAL A 81 7.81 -9.08 15.13
C VAL A 81 6.74 -8.30 15.88
N PHE A 82 6.37 -8.81 17.06
CA PHE A 82 5.36 -8.19 17.93
C PHE A 82 6.02 -7.55 19.14
N GLU A 83 5.59 -6.36 19.49
CA GLU A 83 5.89 -5.77 20.78
C GLU A 83 5.02 -6.40 21.87
N ALA A 84 5.63 -7.07 22.85
CA ALA A 84 4.90 -7.92 23.79
C ALA A 84 3.88 -7.15 24.66
N ASN A 85 4.25 -5.93 25.09
CA ASN A 85 3.40 -5.14 26.01
C ASN A 85 2.14 -4.59 25.32
N THR A 86 2.26 -4.21 24.04
CA THR A 86 1.17 -3.57 23.28
C THR A 86 0.51 -4.53 22.30
N GLN A 87 1.08 -5.70 22.09
CA GLN A 87 0.70 -6.67 21.05
C GLN A 87 0.72 -6.06 19.62
N THR A 88 1.51 -5.00 19.45
CA THR A 88 1.64 -4.31 18.17
C THR A 88 2.51 -5.13 17.21
N ASP A 89 2.01 -5.45 16.03
CA ASP A 89 2.81 -5.98 14.93
C ASP A 89 3.66 -4.85 14.33
N LEU A 90 4.95 -4.80 14.74
CA LEU A 90 5.93 -3.80 14.29
C LEU A 90 6.25 -3.97 12.80
N THR A 91 6.30 -5.21 12.32
CA THR A 91 6.55 -5.52 10.91
C THR A 91 5.42 -5.02 10.03
N GLU A 92 4.18 -5.33 10.37
CA GLU A 92 3.03 -4.83 9.62
C GLU A 92 2.94 -3.30 9.67
N GLN A 93 3.15 -2.68 10.83
CA GLN A 93 3.18 -1.23 10.97
C GLN A 93 4.24 -0.59 10.04
N ARG A 94 5.42 -1.21 9.94
CA ARG A 94 6.50 -0.76 9.07
C ARG A 94 6.16 -0.96 7.60
N MET A 95 5.61 -2.12 7.21
CA MET A 95 5.16 -2.40 5.85
C MET A 95 4.05 -1.43 5.40
N ARG A 96 3.07 -1.13 6.26
CA ARG A 96 2.05 -0.13 5.97
C ARG A 96 2.66 1.23 5.62
N ARG A 97 3.66 1.69 6.38
CA ARG A 97 4.37 2.94 6.09
C ARG A 97 5.14 2.91 4.78
N LEU A 98 5.84 1.81 4.49
CA LEU A 98 6.62 1.63 3.25
C LEU A 98 5.74 1.53 2.00
N ASN A 99 4.56 0.95 2.13
CA ASN A 99 3.60 0.76 1.04
C ASN A 99 2.51 1.84 0.99
N ALA A 100 2.63 2.89 1.80
CA ALA A 100 1.65 3.98 1.81
C ALA A 100 1.65 4.72 0.48
N VAL A 101 0.46 5.08 0.02
CA VAL A 101 0.22 5.90 -1.17
C VAL A 101 -0.32 7.25 -0.71
N ARG A 102 0.36 8.34 -0.98
CA ARG A 102 -0.16 9.67 -0.62
C ARG A 102 -1.50 9.90 -1.32
N PHE A 103 -2.55 10.09 -0.54
CA PHE A 103 -3.89 10.30 -1.08
C PHE A 103 -3.96 11.50 -2.04
N ALA A 104 -3.16 12.53 -1.79
CA ALA A 104 -3.04 13.72 -2.64
C ALA A 104 -2.45 13.44 -4.04
N ASP A 105 -1.73 12.31 -4.21
CA ASP A 105 -1.16 11.92 -5.51
C ASP A 105 -2.17 11.17 -6.39
N LEU A 106 -3.35 10.86 -5.87
CA LEU A 106 -4.40 10.19 -6.63
C LEU A 106 -5.06 11.17 -7.61
N PRO A 107 -5.16 10.83 -8.90
CA PRO A 107 -5.84 11.64 -9.90
C PRO A 107 -7.37 11.50 -9.75
N LEU A 108 -7.95 12.22 -8.78
CA LEU A 108 -9.37 12.08 -8.41
C LEU A 108 -10.34 12.39 -9.58
N ASN A 109 -9.88 13.06 -10.63
CA ASN A 109 -10.65 13.27 -11.88
C ASN A 109 -10.80 11.99 -12.72
N GLN A 110 -10.07 10.92 -12.40
CA GLN A 110 -10.21 9.59 -13.01
C GLN A 110 -11.16 8.69 -12.21
N ALA A 111 -11.73 9.18 -11.12
CA ALA A 111 -12.70 8.50 -10.30
C ALA A 111 -14.08 9.18 -10.39
N PHE A 112 -15.13 8.43 -10.15
CA PHE A 112 -16.43 9.02 -9.81
C PHE A 112 -16.65 8.92 -8.29
N LYS A 113 -17.59 9.72 -7.78
CA LYS A 113 -17.83 9.81 -6.34
C LYS A 113 -19.14 9.11 -5.97
N ILE A 114 -19.11 8.40 -4.86
CA ILE A 114 -20.31 7.99 -4.12
C ILE A 114 -20.26 8.75 -2.80
N VAL A 115 -21.29 9.56 -2.51
CA VAL A 115 -21.38 10.34 -1.27
C VAL A 115 -22.52 9.81 -0.42
N ARG A 116 -22.24 9.58 0.86
CA ARG A 116 -23.20 9.17 1.87
C ARG A 116 -23.19 10.19 3.01
N GLY A 117 -24.35 10.63 3.46
CA GLY A 117 -24.47 11.64 4.50
C GLY A 117 -23.71 12.94 4.16
N LYS A 118 -22.95 13.49 5.10
CA LYS A 118 -22.16 14.72 4.92
C LYS A 118 -20.90 14.52 4.08
N GLY A 119 -20.42 13.28 3.91
CA GLY A 119 -19.26 12.95 3.09
C GLY A 119 -17.91 13.43 3.63
N THR A 120 -17.77 13.63 4.94
CA THR A 120 -16.54 14.23 5.53
C THR A 120 -15.36 13.28 5.54
N ARG A 121 -15.59 11.97 5.70
CA ARG A 121 -14.56 10.95 5.67
C ARG A 121 -14.34 10.47 4.24
N GLN A 122 -13.09 10.48 3.78
CA GLN A 122 -12.80 10.19 2.38
C GLN A 122 -11.85 9.01 2.23
N PHE A 123 -12.03 8.25 1.16
CA PHE A 123 -11.09 7.23 0.71
C PHE A 123 -11.21 6.95 -0.77
N ALA A 124 -10.15 6.43 -1.36
CA ALA A 124 -10.16 5.90 -2.72
C ALA A 124 -10.48 4.40 -2.71
N TYR A 125 -11.22 3.95 -3.70
CA TYR A 125 -11.68 2.58 -3.83
C TYR A 125 -11.40 2.08 -5.24
N PHE A 126 -10.43 1.17 -5.39
CA PHE A 126 -10.16 0.48 -6.64
C PHE A 126 -11.05 -0.74 -6.72
N SER A 127 -11.89 -0.78 -7.76
CA SER A 127 -12.97 -1.75 -7.85
C SER A 127 -13.18 -2.28 -9.27
N ASP A 128 -13.56 -3.54 -9.36
CA ASP A 128 -13.91 -4.21 -10.62
C ASP A 128 -15.40 -4.56 -10.62
N PRO A 129 -16.16 -4.27 -11.69
CA PRO A 129 -17.60 -4.52 -11.75
C PRO A 129 -18.01 -5.99 -11.67
N ARG A 130 -17.07 -6.93 -11.94
CA ARG A 130 -17.29 -8.38 -11.85
C ARG A 130 -16.75 -9.01 -10.56
N CYS A 131 -16.08 -8.21 -9.71
CA CYS A 131 -15.47 -8.73 -8.50
C CYS A 131 -16.51 -9.06 -7.41
N PRO A 132 -16.61 -10.31 -6.95
CA PRO A 132 -17.58 -10.70 -5.91
C PRO A 132 -17.33 -9.98 -4.57
N TYR A 133 -16.07 -9.75 -4.22
CA TYR A 133 -15.71 -9.05 -2.99
C TYR A 133 -15.98 -7.54 -3.06
N CYS A 134 -15.95 -6.95 -4.27
CA CYS A 134 -16.39 -5.57 -4.49
C CYS A 134 -17.90 -5.43 -4.26
N LYS A 135 -18.69 -6.39 -4.76
CA LYS A 135 -20.15 -6.42 -4.48
C LYS A 135 -20.44 -6.53 -2.97
N LYS A 136 -19.70 -7.38 -2.24
CA LYS A 136 -19.80 -7.44 -0.78
C LYS A 136 -19.41 -6.13 -0.11
N PHE A 137 -18.37 -5.48 -0.59
CA PHE A 137 -17.96 -4.18 -0.09
C PHE A 137 -19.04 -3.12 -0.32
N ASP A 138 -19.65 -3.07 -1.52
CA ASP A 138 -20.71 -2.11 -1.83
C ASP A 138 -21.96 -2.34 -0.97
N GLN A 139 -22.27 -3.59 -0.60
CA GLN A 139 -23.34 -3.91 0.37
C GLN A 139 -23.05 -3.35 1.77
N GLU A 140 -21.79 -3.29 2.17
CA GLU A 140 -21.39 -2.65 3.44
C GLU A 140 -21.33 -1.13 3.29
N LEU A 141 -20.88 -0.62 2.15
CA LEU A 141 -20.79 0.81 1.88
C LEU A 141 -22.14 1.50 2.01
N VAL A 142 -23.23 0.90 1.51
CA VAL A 142 -24.58 1.53 1.59
C VAL A 142 -25.13 1.58 3.01
N LYS A 143 -24.57 0.84 3.95
CA LYS A 143 -24.88 0.91 5.39
C LYS A 143 -24.11 2.01 6.11
N MET A 144 -23.07 2.54 5.48
CA MET A 144 -22.25 3.59 6.09
C MET A 144 -22.88 4.95 5.92
N ASP A 145 -22.56 5.84 6.83
CA ASP A 145 -22.90 7.25 6.77
C ASP A 145 -21.64 8.11 6.80
N ASP A 146 -21.76 9.36 6.34
CA ASP A 146 -20.71 10.38 6.37
C ASP A 146 -19.39 9.95 5.67
N VAL A 147 -19.50 9.45 4.44
CA VAL A 147 -18.36 9.05 3.61
C VAL A 147 -18.43 9.61 2.18
N THR A 148 -17.28 10.01 1.65
CA THR A 148 -17.06 10.24 0.21
C THR A 148 -16.10 9.18 -0.32
N VAL A 149 -16.58 8.36 -1.24
CA VAL A 149 -15.81 7.29 -1.88
C VAL A 149 -15.44 7.72 -3.29
N HIS A 150 -14.14 7.76 -3.57
CA HIS A 150 -13.63 7.99 -4.92
C HIS A 150 -13.40 6.64 -5.60
N VAL A 151 -14.30 6.24 -6.49
CA VAL A 151 -14.28 4.92 -7.13
C VAL A 151 -13.43 4.98 -8.41
N PHE A 152 -12.29 4.32 -8.36
CA PHE A 152 -11.42 4.04 -9.52
C PHE A 152 -11.79 2.67 -10.08
N MET A 153 -12.42 2.64 -11.24
CA MET A 153 -12.74 1.36 -11.87
C MET A 153 -11.46 0.73 -12.43
N LEU A 154 -11.15 -0.47 -11.94
CA LEU A 154 -9.97 -1.26 -12.27
C LEU A 154 -10.41 -2.64 -12.80
N PRO A 155 -10.75 -2.75 -14.09
CA PRO A 155 -11.32 -3.96 -14.68
C PRO A 155 -10.22 -5.02 -14.96
N ILE A 156 -9.92 -5.86 -13.97
CA ILE A 156 -8.84 -6.86 -14.02
C ILE A 156 -9.31 -8.31 -13.79
N ILE A 157 -10.60 -8.51 -13.47
CA ILE A 157 -11.11 -9.83 -13.07
C ILE A 157 -11.50 -10.69 -14.29
N SER A 158 -12.16 -10.09 -15.28
CA SER A 158 -12.60 -10.82 -16.47
C SER A 158 -12.62 -9.92 -17.72
N PRO A 159 -12.68 -10.51 -18.93
CA PRO A 159 -12.81 -9.74 -20.17
C PRO A 159 -14.04 -8.82 -20.21
N GLU A 160 -15.14 -9.20 -19.55
CA GLU A 160 -16.37 -8.40 -19.51
C GLU A 160 -16.27 -7.20 -18.57
N SER A 161 -15.29 -7.19 -17.66
CA SER A 161 -15.11 -6.09 -16.70
C SER A 161 -14.84 -4.75 -17.40
N GLY A 162 -14.04 -4.76 -18.48
CA GLY A 162 -13.72 -3.56 -19.24
C GLY A 162 -14.92 -2.89 -19.90
N PRO A 163 -15.73 -3.59 -20.71
CA PRO A 163 -16.97 -3.07 -21.27
C PRO A 163 -17.93 -2.54 -20.21
N LEU A 164 -18.14 -3.26 -19.10
CA LEU A 164 -19.02 -2.84 -18.00
C LEU A 164 -18.51 -1.56 -17.32
N ALA A 165 -17.21 -1.47 -17.04
CA ALA A 165 -16.60 -0.27 -16.45
C ALA A 165 -16.80 0.97 -17.36
N ARG A 166 -16.59 0.82 -18.67
CA ARG A 166 -16.85 1.90 -19.63
C ARG A 166 -18.33 2.29 -19.70
N ALA A 167 -19.24 1.33 -19.66
CA ALA A 167 -20.68 1.59 -19.65
C ALA A 167 -21.11 2.35 -18.39
N VAL A 168 -20.63 1.96 -17.21
CA VAL A 168 -20.82 2.71 -15.95
C VAL A 168 -20.30 4.14 -16.09
N TRP A 169 -19.07 4.32 -16.58
CA TRP A 169 -18.47 5.65 -16.72
C TRP A 169 -19.24 6.57 -17.66
N CYS A 170 -19.76 6.01 -18.75
CA CYS A 170 -20.53 6.75 -19.74
C CYS A 170 -22.01 6.97 -19.36
N SER A 171 -22.47 6.40 -18.25
CA SER A 171 -23.81 6.64 -17.74
C SER A 171 -23.96 8.08 -17.20
N PRO A 172 -25.14 8.72 -17.34
CA PRO A 172 -25.39 10.05 -16.82
C PRO A 172 -25.13 10.18 -15.31
N ASP A 173 -25.56 9.19 -14.54
CA ASP A 173 -25.29 9.06 -13.11
C ASP A 173 -24.44 7.81 -12.89
N ARG A 174 -23.13 8.02 -12.78
CA ARG A 174 -22.14 6.95 -12.63
C ARG A 174 -22.27 6.21 -11.30
N ALA A 175 -22.58 6.95 -10.22
CA ALA A 175 -22.75 6.37 -8.89
C ALA A 175 -23.96 5.43 -8.86
N LYS A 176 -25.08 5.89 -9.41
CA LYS A 176 -26.28 5.07 -9.53
C LYS A 176 -26.05 3.85 -10.42
N ALA A 177 -25.46 4.02 -11.61
CA ALA A 177 -25.16 2.92 -12.52
C ALA A 177 -24.24 1.88 -11.90
N TRP A 178 -23.24 2.30 -11.12
CA TRP A 178 -22.37 1.42 -10.37
C TRP A 178 -23.11 0.62 -9.31
N LEU A 179 -23.88 1.30 -8.46
CA LEU A 179 -24.63 0.64 -7.37
C LEU A 179 -25.72 -0.27 -7.91
N ASP A 180 -26.42 0.12 -8.99
CA ASP A 180 -27.40 -0.74 -9.66
C ASP A 180 -26.73 -2.03 -10.19
N LEU A 181 -25.53 -1.92 -10.79
CA LEU A 181 -24.80 -3.06 -11.30
C LEU A 181 -24.32 -3.98 -10.17
N THR A 182 -23.73 -3.42 -9.12
CA THR A 182 -23.08 -4.21 -8.07
C THR A 182 -24.06 -4.76 -7.03
N LEU A 183 -25.13 -4.04 -6.73
CA LEU A 183 -26.12 -4.44 -5.72
C LEU A 183 -27.33 -5.18 -6.33
N ASN A 184 -27.80 -4.70 -7.50
CA ASN A 184 -29.04 -5.15 -8.10
C ASN A 184 -28.82 -6.00 -9.37
N ASN A 185 -27.58 -6.20 -9.82
CA ASN A 185 -27.20 -6.86 -11.07
C ASN A 185 -27.85 -6.22 -12.33
N VAL A 186 -28.16 -4.93 -12.29
CA VAL A 186 -28.70 -4.18 -13.43
C VAL A 186 -27.54 -3.71 -14.30
N THR A 187 -27.46 -4.24 -15.52
CA THR A 187 -26.41 -3.87 -16.48
C THR A 187 -26.66 -2.44 -17.02
N PRO A 188 -25.63 -1.55 -17.00
CA PRO A 188 -25.76 -0.22 -17.61
C PRO A 188 -26.07 -0.30 -19.10
N THR A 189 -26.94 0.58 -19.58
CA THR A 189 -27.36 0.64 -21.00
C THR A 189 -26.51 1.56 -21.87
N ALA A 190 -25.61 2.35 -21.27
CA ALA A 190 -24.71 3.23 -22.01
C ALA A 190 -23.73 2.43 -22.88
N SER A 191 -23.44 2.93 -24.09
CA SER A 191 -22.58 2.23 -25.08
C SER A 191 -21.12 2.06 -24.65
N GLY A 192 -20.64 2.82 -23.66
CA GLY A 192 -19.25 2.78 -23.23
C GLY A 192 -18.23 3.44 -24.18
N THR A 193 -18.71 4.19 -25.18
CA THR A 193 -17.86 4.82 -26.21
C THR A 193 -17.42 6.25 -25.90
N CYS A 194 -17.91 6.85 -24.80
CA CYS A 194 -17.47 8.19 -24.39
C CYS A 194 -16.01 8.18 -23.92
N PRO A 195 -15.33 9.37 -23.90
CA PRO A 195 -14.03 9.51 -23.29
C PRO A 195 -14.06 9.04 -21.83
N ASN A 196 -13.16 8.12 -21.46
CA ASN A 196 -13.15 7.49 -20.15
C ASN A 196 -11.72 7.24 -19.63
N PRO A 197 -11.51 7.10 -18.32
CA PRO A 197 -10.20 6.92 -17.72
C PRO A 197 -9.80 5.46 -17.52
N ILE A 198 -10.50 4.48 -18.07
CA ILE A 198 -10.31 3.06 -17.71
C ILE A 198 -8.87 2.59 -17.94
N GLU A 199 -8.28 2.91 -19.11
CA GLU A 199 -6.89 2.55 -19.40
C GLU A 199 -5.91 3.26 -18.43
N LYS A 200 -6.14 4.54 -18.14
CA LYS A 200 -5.34 5.29 -17.15
C LYS A 200 -5.46 4.70 -15.75
N ASN A 201 -6.63 4.18 -15.39
CA ASN A 201 -6.83 3.49 -14.11
C ASN A 201 -6.09 2.15 -14.05
N LEU A 202 -5.98 1.42 -15.17
CA LEU A 202 -5.15 0.22 -15.25
C LEU A 202 -3.66 0.55 -15.05
N GLU A 203 -3.18 1.62 -15.68
CA GLU A 203 -1.81 2.11 -15.47
C GLU A 203 -1.60 2.59 -14.02
N LEU A 204 -2.59 3.29 -13.45
CA LEU A 204 -2.56 3.73 -12.07
C LEU A 204 -2.50 2.54 -11.09
N GLY A 205 -3.28 1.49 -11.37
CA GLY A 205 -3.24 0.24 -10.62
C GLY A 205 -1.84 -0.37 -10.62
N LYS A 206 -1.21 -0.47 -11.78
CA LYS A 206 0.18 -0.94 -11.92
C LYS A 206 1.16 -0.06 -11.14
N LYS A 207 1.08 1.27 -11.32
CA LYS A 207 1.93 2.25 -10.62
C LYS A 207 1.86 2.11 -9.10
N PHE A 208 0.67 1.94 -8.56
CA PHE A 208 0.47 1.77 -7.12
C PHE A 208 0.43 0.31 -6.67
N ARG A 209 0.79 -0.64 -7.55
CA ARG A 209 0.81 -2.08 -7.25
C ARG A 209 -0.53 -2.55 -6.66
N VAL A 210 -1.65 -2.11 -7.25
CA VAL A 210 -3.00 -2.56 -6.92
C VAL A 210 -3.31 -3.77 -7.78
N ASN A 211 -3.01 -4.96 -7.28
CA ASN A 211 -3.10 -6.22 -8.02
C ASN A 211 -4.39 -7.00 -7.73
N GLY A 212 -5.30 -6.42 -6.95
CA GLY A 212 -6.56 -7.04 -6.58
C GLY A 212 -7.62 -6.03 -6.16
N THR A 213 -8.87 -6.44 -6.26
CA THR A 213 -10.03 -5.63 -5.89
C THR A 213 -10.91 -6.37 -4.87
N PRO A 214 -11.51 -5.69 -3.93
CA PRO A 214 -11.39 -4.27 -3.64
C PRO A 214 -10.05 -3.90 -3.01
N THR A 215 -9.47 -2.75 -3.37
CA THR A 215 -8.36 -2.14 -2.65
C THR A 215 -8.74 -0.71 -2.29
N LEU A 216 -8.58 -0.35 -1.01
CA LEU A 216 -8.87 0.97 -0.48
C LEU A 216 -7.57 1.70 -0.16
N ILE A 217 -7.55 3.03 -0.39
CA ILE A 217 -6.47 3.92 0.04
C ILE A 217 -7.11 5.02 0.88
N PHE A 218 -6.72 5.10 2.14
CA PHE A 218 -7.24 6.08 3.09
C PHE A 218 -6.50 7.42 2.97
N VAL A 219 -7.03 8.46 3.60
CA VAL A 219 -6.46 9.82 3.54
C VAL A 219 -5.08 9.94 4.22
N ASP A 220 -4.75 9.05 5.14
CA ASP A 220 -3.41 8.93 5.76
C ASP A 220 -2.42 8.13 4.89
N GLY A 221 -2.84 7.68 3.73
CA GLY A 221 -2.04 6.90 2.79
C GLY A 221 -2.03 5.39 3.05
N GLN A 222 -2.61 4.92 4.14
CA GLN A 222 -2.70 3.49 4.41
C GLN A 222 -3.54 2.79 3.35
N ARG A 223 -3.14 1.56 3.03
CA ARG A 223 -3.82 0.70 2.08
C ARG A 223 -4.48 -0.47 2.80
N MET A 224 -5.68 -0.83 2.36
CA MET A 224 -6.37 -2.03 2.77
C MET A 224 -6.84 -2.82 1.54
N SER A 225 -6.52 -4.10 1.48
CA SER A 225 -7.04 -5.03 0.47
C SER A 225 -8.17 -5.88 1.04
N GLY A 226 -9.15 -6.20 0.18
CA GLY A 226 -10.34 -6.94 0.57
C GLY A 226 -11.40 -6.08 1.24
N TRP A 227 -12.54 -6.70 1.56
CA TRP A 227 -13.67 -6.03 2.20
C TRP A 227 -13.63 -6.18 3.73
N ARG A 228 -14.32 -5.28 4.42
CA ARG A 228 -14.58 -5.34 5.85
C ARG A 228 -16.04 -4.94 6.12
N PRO A 229 -16.65 -5.43 7.20
CA PRO A 229 -17.95 -4.94 7.66
C PRO A 229 -17.94 -3.44 7.95
N ALA A 230 -19.07 -2.76 7.72
CA ALA A 230 -19.20 -1.32 7.87
C ALA A 230 -18.68 -0.76 9.22
N PRO A 231 -18.91 -1.40 10.40
CA PRO A 231 -18.37 -0.88 11.66
C PRO A 231 -16.84 -0.88 11.72
N GLN A 232 -16.19 -1.94 11.17
CA GLN A 232 -14.73 -2.01 11.13
C GLN A 232 -14.15 -0.97 10.16
N LEU A 233 -14.81 -0.79 9.01
CA LEU A 233 -14.39 0.22 8.04
C LEU A 233 -14.53 1.63 8.60
N SER A 234 -15.62 1.93 9.32
CA SER A 234 -15.82 3.22 10.00
C SER A 234 -14.68 3.52 10.96
N LYS A 235 -14.30 2.55 11.80
CA LYS A 235 -13.16 2.72 12.73
C LYS A 235 -11.84 3.04 11.99
N LEU A 236 -11.55 2.33 10.90
CA LEU A 236 -10.35 2.59 10.09
C LEU A 236 -10.36 3.99 9.45
N LEU A 237 -11.52 4.46 9.01
CA LEU A 237 -11.69 5.81 8.47
C LEU A 237 -11.47 6.89 9.53
N ASP A 238 -11.99 6.69 10.74
CA ASP A 238 -11.81 7.61 11.86
C ASP A 238 -10.33 7.69 12.25
N GLU A 239 -9.64 6.54 12.33
CA GLU A 239 -8.19 6.46 12.60
C GLU A 239 -7.36 7.14 11.51
N ALA A 240 -7.72 6.95 10.23
CA ALA A 240 -7.02 7.59 9.11
C ALA A 240 -7.23 9.10 9.09
N GLN A 241 -8.44 9.57 9.42
CA GLN A 241 -8.75 11.00 9.51
C GLN A 241 -7.98 11.69 10.65
N ALA A 242 -7.84 11.04 11.81
CA ALA A 242 -7.07 11.56 12.94
C ALA A 242 -5.58 11.70 12.63
N LYS A 243 -5.02 10.84 11.76
CA LYS A 243 -3.59 10.86 11.35
C LYS A 243 -3.29 11.82 10.21
N LYS A 244 -4.31 12.36 9.53
CA LYS A 244 -4.13 13.32 8.43
C LYS A 244 -3.65 14.69 8.92
N GLN A 245 -3.81 14.98 10.22
CA GLN A 245 -3.33 16.21 10.85
C GLN A 245 -1.84 16.11 11.14
#